data_3b3bb08ab62ab5fb5da80af2e5117345
#
_entry.id   3b3bb08ab62ab5fb5da80af2e5117345
#
_cell.length_a   1.000
_cell.length_b   1.000
_cell.length_c   1.000
_cell.angle_alpha   90.00
_cell.angle_beta   90.00
_cell.angle_gamma   90.00
#
_symmetry.space_group_name_H-M   'P 1'
#
loop_
_entity.id
_entity.type
_entity.pdbx_description
1 polymer ?
#
loop_
_entity_poly.entity_id
_entity_poly.type
_entity_poly.pdbx_seq_one_letter_code
_entity_poly.pdbx_strand_id
1 'polypeptide(L)'
;PILYDVTLSFVLGIGLIVAPTLSATSINGDRADATLALLQATALRSHEIVVGKLLAAWLAALAFLAVAAPFLLVFTMTGGASWTALAGHLFVLAVSLGAVCAVGLGLSAATARPSASAVLTYLVVTALVIGTPIMMTLSTTAVHGKQRSIVYSTDYDESTNNKQVCEKDPDIYTSDIVHWERIWWMLVPNPFVALGDVS
;
A
#
# COMPACT_ATOMS: atom_id res chain seq x y z
N PRO A 1 -15.63 -8.88 10.09
CA PRO A 1 -14.80 -8.08 9.16
C PRO A 1 -13.63 -7.41 9.88
N ILE A 2 -13.84 -6.62 10.94
CA ILE A 2 -12.80 -5.81 11.61
C ILE A 2 -11.57 -6.62 12.04
N LEU A 3 -11.76 -7.80 12.63
CA LEU A 3 -10.65 -8.67 13.06
C LEU A 3 -9.83 -9.18 11.88
N TYR A 4 -10.49 -9.48 10.77
CA TYR A 4 -9.82 -9.88 9.54
C TYR A 4 -8.94 -8.74 9.00
N ASP A 5 -9.48 -7.52 8.89
CA ASP A 5 -8.77 -6.35 8.36
C ASP A 5 -7.59 -5.94 9.25
N VAL A 6 -7.77 -6.02 10.57
CA VAL A 6 -6.68 -5.78 11.54
C VAL A 6 -5.58 -6.82 11.38
N THR A 7 -5.94 -8.11 11.27
CA THR A 7 -4.96 -9.17 11.08
C THR A 7 -4.21 -9.02 9.76
N LEU A 8 -4.92 -8.70 8.69
CA LEU A 8 -4.35 -8.46 7.36
C LEU A 8 -3.35 -7.31 7.39
N SER A 9 -3.73 -6.19 8.02
CA SER A 9 -2.86 -5.01 8.17
C SER A 9 -1.62 -5.34 9.02
N PHE A 10 -1.79 -6.18 10.05
CA PHE A 10 -0.69 -6.62 10.91
C PHE A 10 0.29 -7.53 10.15
N VAL A 11 -0.23 -8.46 9.35
CA VAL A 11 0.59 -9.34 8.48
C VAL A 11 1.38 -8.51 7.47
N LEU A 12 0.74 -7.51 6.82
CA LEU A 12 1.45 -6.61 5.94
C LEU A 12 2.53 -5.81 6.68
N GLY A 13 2.19 -5.21 7.84
CA GLY A 13 3.13 -4.42 8.62
C GLY A 13 4.40 -5.19 9.01
N ILE A 14 4.23 -6.43 9.53
CA ILE A 14 5.37 -7.30 9.85
C ILE A 14 6.12 -7.69 8.56
N GLY A 15 5.40 -8.02 7.50
CA GLY A 15 6.00 -8.35 6.20
C GLY A 15 6.88 -7.22 5.65
N LEU A 16 6.45 -5.97 5.79
CA LEU A 16 7.22 -4.78 5.38
C LEU A 16 8.48 -4.55 6.23
N ILE A 17 8.55 -5.13 7.42
CA ILE A 17 9.77 -5.14 8.25
C ILE A 17 10.68 -6.32 7.83
N VAL A 18 10.10 -7.49 7.59
CA VAL A 18 10.85 -8.72 7.26
C VAL A 18 11.44 -8.64 5.85
N ALA A 19 10.71 -8.15 4.85
CA ALA A 19 11.17 -8.12 3.46
C ALA A 19 12.48 -7.33 3.26
N PRO A 20 12.68 -6.12 3.83
CA PRO A 20 13.96 -5.43 3.79
C PRO A 20 15.11 -6.19 4.45
N THR A 21 14.87 -6.87 5.59
CA THR A 21 15.94 -7.64 6.25
C THR A 21 16.48 -8.75 5.37
N LEU A 22 15.63 -9.37 4.55
CA LEU A 22 16.00 -10.45 3.64
C LEU A 22 16.73 -9.96 2.38
N SER A 23 16.45 -8.73 1.92
CA SER A 23 16.90 -8.24 0.62
C SER A 23 17.97 -7.15 0.69
N ALA A 24 17.91 -6.26 1.67
CA ALA A 24 18.71 -5.03 1.71
C ALA A 24 20.23 -5.26 1.81
N THR A 25 20.67 -6.40 2.34
CA THR A 25 22.10 -6.72 2.51
C THR A 25 22.59 -7.81 1.58
N SER A 26 21.73 -8.33 0.70
CA SER A 26 22.02 -9.56 -0.04
C SER A 26 23.20 -9.42 -1.04
N ILE A 27 23.40 -8.27 -1.66
CA ILE A 27 24.54 -8.03 -2.58
C ILE A 27 25.74 -7.45 -1.83
N ASN A 28 25.50 -6.51 -0.93
CA ASN A 28 26.57 -5.88 -0.15
C ASN A 28 27.20 -6.86 0.84
N GLY A 29 26.44 -7.81 1.39
CA GLY A 29 26.96 -8.88 2.23
C GLY A 29 27.97 -9.73 1.47
N ASP A 30 27.60 -10.24 0.29
CA ASP A 30 28.53 -11.01 -0.54
C ASP A 30 29.79 -10.23 -0.94
N ARG A 31 29.64 -8.92 -1.14
CA ARG A 31 30.79 -8.06 -1.45
C ARG A 31 31.70 -7.90 -0.24
N ALA A 32 31.14 -7.75 0.97
CA ALA A 32 31.89 -7.64 2.21
C ALA A 32 32.61 -8.96 2.56
N ASP A 33 31.96 -10.10 2.27
CA ASP A 33 32.51 -11.43 2.52
C ASP A 33 33.44 -11.93 1.39
N ALA A 34 33.74 -11.08 0.38
CA ALA A 34 34.53 -11.40 -0.81
C ALA A 34 33.98 -12.59 -1.65
N THR A 35 32.78 -13.08 -1.37
CA THR A 35 32.15 -14.20 -2.10
C THR A 35 31.61 -13.76 -3.46
N LEU A 36 31.35 -12.46 -3.66
CA LEU A 36 30.88 -11.91 -4.93
C LEU A 36 31.88 -12.15 -6.06
N ALA A 37 33.19 -12.03 -5.80
CA ALA A 37 34.26 -12.29 -6.78
C ALA A 37 34.23 -13.77 -7.22
N LEU A 38 33.98 -14.69 -6.30
CA LEU A 38 33.86 -16.11 -6.58
C LEU A 38 32.64 -16.42 -7.47
N LEU A 39 31.52 -15.78 -7.19
CA LEU A 39 30.28 -15.91 -7.99
C LEU A 39 30.48 -15.36 -9.41
N GLN A 40 31.19 -14.25 -9.56
CA GLN A 40 31.53 -13.67 -10.88
C GLN A 40 32.54 -14.47 -11.67
N ALA A 41 33.35 -15.31 -11.02
CA ALA A 41 34.27 -16.24 -11.69
C ALA A 41 33.55 -17.46 -12.28
N THR A 42 32.26 -17.68 -11.93
CA THR A 42 31.43 -18.71 -12.54
C THR A 42 30.89 -18.27 -13.91
N ALA A 43 30.40 -19.21 -14.71
CA ALA A 43 29.81 -18.95 -16.04
C ALA A 43 28.43 -18.23 -15.98
N LEU A 44 27.97 -17.82 -14.78
CA LEU A 44 26.69 -17.16 -14.59
C LEU A 44 26.74 -15.70 -15.03
N ARG A 45 25.67 -15.26 -15.70
CA ARG A 45 25.51 -13.85 -16.08
C ARG A 45 25.04 -13.02 -14.88
N SER A 46 25.47 -11.75 -14.80
CA SER A 46 25.15 -10.86 -13.68
C SER A 46 23.64 -10.75 -13.39
N HIS A 47 22.79 -10.77 -14.42
CA HIS A 47 21.33 -10.73 -14.24
C HIS A 47 20.77 -12.01 -13.62
N GLU A 48 21.36 -13.18 -13.90
CA GLU A 48 20.94 -14.46 -13.32
C GLU A 48 21.18 -14.48 -11.81
N ILE A 49 22.31 -13.90 -11.38
CA ILE A 49 22.63 -13.75 -9.96
C ILE A 49 21.62 -12.83 -9.26
N VAL A 50 21.32 -11.68 -9.88
CA VAL A 50 20.35 -10.71 -9.31
C VAL A 50 18.94 -11.29 -9.23
N VAL A 51 18.48 -11.93 -10.30
CA VAL A 51 17.14 -12.56 -10.33
C VAL A 51 17.09 -13.71 -9.33
N GLY A 52 18.13 -14.55 -9.26
CA GLY A 52 18.19 -15.63 -8.27
C GLY A 52 18.11 -15.15 -6.83
N LYS A 53 18.81 -14.05 -6.50
CA LYS A 53 18.73 -13.43 -5.17
C LYS A 53 17.37 -12.81 -4.87
N LEU A 54 16.77 -12.13 -5.88
CA LEU A 54 15.43 -11.59 -5.74
C LEU A 54 14.41 -12.70 -5.48
N LEU A 55 14.46 -13.78 -6.26
CA LEU A 55 13.55 -14.90 -6.08
C LEU A 55 13.76 -15.58 -4.71
N ALA A 56 14.99 -15.74 -4.27
CA ALA A 56 15.29 -16.31 -2.95
C ALA A 56 14.72 -15.44 -1.81
N ALA A 57 14.92 -14.13 -1.85
CA ALA A 57 14.38 -13.19 -0.87
C ALA A 57 12.85 -13.17 -0.91
N TRP A 58 12.26 -13.15 -2.11
CA TRP A 58 10.81 -13.18 -2.28
C TRP A 58 10.19 -14.49 -1.79
N LEU A 59 10.78 -15.63 -2.12
CA LEU A 59 10.32 -16.95 -1.62
C LEU A 59 10.40 -17.02 -0.09
N ALA A 60 11.43 -16.46 0.53
CA ALA A 60 11.53 -16.38 1.99
C ALA A 60 10.41 -15.48 2.58
N ALA A 61 10.10 -14.36 1.92
CA ALA A 61 8.97 -13.51 2.30
C ALA A 61 7.61 -14.21 2.10
N LEU A 62 7.46 -15.01 1.04
CA LEU A 62 6.28 -15.85 0.81
C LEU A 62 6.16 -16.98 1.85
N ALA A 63 7.26 -17.54 2.32
CA ALA A 63 7.24 -18.51 3.42
C ALA A 63 6.70 -17.87 4.72
N PHE A 64 7.07 -16.61 5.00
CA PHE A 64 6.45 -15.83 6.08
C PHE A 64 4.93 -15.67 5.88
N LEU A 65 4.51 -15.33 4.66
CA LEU A 65 3.09 -15.19 4.31
C LEU A 65 2.35 -16.53 4.44
N ALA A 66 2.98 -17.66 4.10
CA ALA A 66 2.41 -18.99 4.24
C ALA A 66 2.14 -19.37 5.72
N VAL A 67 2.98 -18.88 6.65
CA VAL A 67 2.74 -19.04 8.09
C VAL A 67 1.55 -18.19 8.56
N ALA A 68 1.34 -17.02 7.98
CA ALA A 68 0.21 -16.15 8.31
C ALA A 68 -1.11 -16.60 7.65
N ALA A 69 -1.05 -17.30 6.51
CA ALA A 69 -2.21 -17.71 5.73
C ALA A 69 -3.27 -18.52 6.53
N PRO A 70 -2.93 -19.50 7.39
CA PRO A 70 -3.92 -20.25 8.16
C PRO A 70 -4.76 -19.36 9.09
N PHE A 71 -4.20 -18.28 9.63
CA PHE A 71 -4.96 -17.34 10.45
C PHE A 71 -6.01 -16.59 9.60
N LEU A 72 -5.61 -16.13 8.41
CA LEU A 72 -6.53 -15.48 7.47
C LEU A 72 -7.61 -16.46 6.97
N LEU A 73 -7.27 -17.72 6.75
CA LEU A 73 -8.22 -18.79 6.40
C LEU A 73 -9.29 -18.99 7.49
N VAL A 74 -8.88 -19.08 8.75
CA VAL A 74 -9.82 -19.24 9.88
C VAL A 74 -10.80 -18.05 9.94
N PHE A 75 -10.32 -16.82 9.80
CA PHE A 75 -11.20 -15.65 9.79
C PHE A 75 -12.13 -15.63 8.57
N THR A 76 -11.70 -16.09 7.43
CA THR A 76 -12.56 -16.23 6.24
C THR A 76 -13.66 -17.27 6.47
N MET A 77 -13.32 -18.43 7.05
CA MET A 77 -14.29 -19.47 7.39
C MET A 77 -15.33 -19.01 8.42
N THR A 78 -14.98 -18.09 9.31
CA THR A 78 -15.90 -17.48 10.28
C THR A 78 -16.74 -16.34 9.70
N GLY A 79 -16.69 -16.12 8.39
CA GLY A 79 -17.50 -15.08 7.70
C GLY A 79 -16.86 -13.70 7.73
N GLY A 80 -15.54 -13.59 7.99
CA GLY A 80 -14.81 -12.32 8.00
C GLY A 80 -14.60 -11.72 6.62
N ALA A 81 -14.46 -12.55 5.59
CA ALA A 81 -14.26 -12.13 4.19
C ALA A 81 -14.77 -13.20 3.21
N SER A 82 -14.89 -12.83 1.92
CA SER A 82 -15.16 -13.78 0.85
C SER A 82 -13.89 -14.53 0.42
N TRP A 83 -14.05 -15.69 -0.21
CA TRP A 83 -12.91 -16.46 -0.73
C TRP A 83 -12.16 -15.72 -1.84
N THR A 84 -12.87 -14.95 -2.64
CA THR A 84 -12.29 -14.09 -3.70
C THR A 84 -11.47 -12.96 -3.09
N ALA A 85 -11.98 -12.31 -2.05
CA ALA A 85 -11.24 -11.29 -1.31
C ALA A 85 -9.97 -11.85 -0.66
N LEU A 86 -10.05 -13.04 -0.02
CA LEU A 86 -8.86 -13.70 0.53
C LEU A 86 -7.78 -13.92 -0.53
N ALA A 87 -8.16 -14.47 -1.70
CA ALA A 87 -7.20 -14.70 -2.79
C ALA A 87 -6.59 -13.39 -3.30
N GLY A 88 -7.40 -12.34 -3.45
CA GLY A 88 -6.94 -11.00 -3.83
C GLY A 88 -5.97 -10.41 -2.81
N HIS A 89 -6.30 -10.48 -1.52
CA HIS A 89 -5.42 -9.98 -0.45
C HIS A 89 -4.08 -10.72 -0.39
N LEU A 90 -4.09 -12.06 -0.51
CA LEU A 90 -2.86 -12.84 -0.55
C LEU A 90 -2.00 -12.49 -1.77
N PHE A 91 -2.64 -12.25 -2.92
CA PHE A 91 -1.94 -11.80 -4.12
C PHE A 91 -1.30 -10.42 -3.94
N VAL A 92 -2.05 -9.44 -3.42
CA VAL A 92 -1.54 -8.08 -3.15
C VAL A 92 -0.41 -8.12 -2.13
N LEU A 93 -0.54 -8.92 -1.05
CA LEU A 93 0.53 -9.11 -0.07
C LEU A 93 1.80 -9.68 -0.74
N ALA A 94 1.65 -10.74 -1.55
CA ALA A 94 2.78 -11.37 -2.23
C ALA A 94 3.50 -10.40 -3.17
N VAL A 95 2.75 -9.61 -3.95
CA VAL A 95 3.31 -8.61 -4.86
C VAL A 95 3.98 -7.48 -4.09
N SER A 96 3.36 -6.97 -3.03
CA SER A 96 3.90 -5.90 -2.19
C SER A 96 5.23 -6.31 -1.55
N LEU A 97 5.30 -7.52 -0.98
CA LEU A 97 6.55 -8.05 -0.41
C LEU A 97 7.63 -8.22 -1.49
N GLY A 98 7.25 -8.69 -2.68
CA GLY A 98 8.16 -8.81 -3.82
C GLY A 98 8.73 -7.46 -4.28
N ALA A 99 7.86 -6.45 -4.34
CA ALA A 99 8.29 -5.08 -4.68
C ALA A 99 9.28 -4.51 -3.66
N VAL A 100 9.01 -4.71 -2.36
CA VAL A 100 9.93 -4.29 -1.30
C VAL A 100 11.27 -5.04 -1.35
N CYS A 101 11.24 -6.36 -1.62
CA CYS A 101 12.47 -7.14 -1.84
C CYS A 101 13.25 -6.61 -3.04
N ALA A 102 12.59 -6.24 -4.14
CA ALA A 102 13.24 -5.69 -5.33
C ALA A 102 13.90 -4.33 -5.03
N VAL A 103 13.20 -3.45 -4.29
CA VAL A 103 13.77 -2.17 -3.84
C VAL A 103 14.99 -2.39 -2.96
N GLY A 104 14.89 -3.29 -1.96
CA GLY A 104 15.99 -3.61 -1.07
C GLY A 104 17.22 -4.15 -1.82
N LEU A 105 16.99 -5.05 -2.77
CA LEU A 105 18.06 -5.60 -3.60
C LEU A 105 18.71 -4.52 -4.50
N GLY A 106 17.89 -3.63 -5.10
CA GLY A 106 18.37 -2.52 -5.92
C GLY A 106 19.25 -1.56 -5.11
N LEU A 107 18.82 -1.19 -3.90
CA LEU A 107 19.60 -0.34 -3.00
C LEU A 107 20.88 -1.04 -2.49
N SER A 108 20.81 -2.38 -2.29
CA SER A 108 21.98 -3.19 -1.95
C SER A 108 23.01 -3.19 -3.08
N ALA A 109 22.58 -3.18 -4.33
CA ALA A 109 23.47 -3.07 -5.48
C ALA A 109 24.10 -1.67 -5.64
N ALA A 110 23.30 -0.63 -5.35
CA ALA A 110 23.68 0.77 -5.54
C ALA A 110 24.60 1.32 -4.44
N THR A 111 24.57 0.74 -3.24
CA THR A 111 25.36 1.22 -2.09
C THR A 111 26.61 0.37 -1.84
N ALA A 112 27.63 0.97 -1.24
CA ALA A 112 28.88 0.26 -0.94
C ALA A 112 28.88 -0.43 0.45
N ARG A 113 27.99 0.00 1.36
CA ARG A 113 27.97 -0.48 2.75
C ARG A 113 26.63 -1.14 3.07
N PRO A 114 26.61 -2.35 3.69
CA PRO A 114 25.37 -3.05 4.05
C PRO A 114 24.45 -2.24 4.96
N SER A 115 25.01 -1.51 5.94
CA SER A 115 24.24 -0.67 6.85
C SER A 115 23.52 0.48 6.12
N ALA A 116 24.18 1.11 5.15
CA ALA A 116 23.58 2.19 4.37
C ALA A 116 22.43 1.66 3.50
N SER A 117 22.59 0.49 2.88
CA SER A 117 21.54 -0.16 2.11
C SER A 117 20.31 -0.46 2.96
N ALA A 118 20.51 -1.05 4.14
CA ALA A 118 19.42 -1.37 5.05
C ALA A 118 18.66 -0.11 5.49
N VAL A 119 19.36 0.93 5.93
CA VAL A 119 18.75 2.21 6.34
C VAL A 119 17.97 2.83 5.19
N LEU A 120 18.54 2.90 3.98
CA LEU A 120 17.85 3.46 2.82
C LEU A 120 16.60 2.66 2.45
N THR A 121 16.65 1.33 2.53
CA THR A 121 15.49 0.49 2.23
C THR A 121 14.36 0.74 3.22
N TYR A 122 14.65 0.78 4.53
CA TYR A 122 13.64 1.11 5.54
C TYR A 122 13.11 2.53 5.39
N LEU A 123 13.95 3.48 4.99
CA LEU A 123 13.54 4.86 4.74
C LEU A 123 12.57 4.94 3.55
N VAL A 124 12.84 4.22 2.46
CA VAL A 124 11.92 4.14 1.31
C VAL A 124 10.60 3.49 1.71
N VAL A 125 10.63 2.37 2.43
CA VAL A 125 9.39 1.70 2.90
C VAL A 125 8.60 2.63 3.81
N THR A 126 9.25 3.30 4.76
CA THR A 126 8.59 4.27 5.66
C THR A 126 8.01 5.45 4.89
N ALA A 127 8.73 5.97 3.90
CA ALA A 127 8.23 7.05 3.05
C ALA A 127 7.02 6.61 2.22
N LEU A 128 6.96 5.37 1.74
CA LEU A 128 5.80 4.84 1.04
C LEU A 128 4.60 4.66 1.99
N VAL A 129 4.81 4.13 3.18
CA VAL A 129 3.72 3.80 4.12
C VAL A 129 3.18 5.04 4.83
N ILE A 130 4.07 5.89 5.33
CA ILE A 130 3.73 7.07 6.15
C ILE A 130 3.74 8.34 5.32
N GLY A 131 4.70 8.47 4.40
CA GLY A 131 4.87 9.68 3.58
C GLY A 131 3.73 9.90 2.60
N THR A 132 3.19 8.85 1.97
CA THR A 132 2.10 8.99 0.99
C THR A 132 0.81 9.54 1.62
N PRO A 133 0.30 9.05 2.79
CA PRO A 133 -0.86 9.65 3.44
C PRO A 133 -0.60 11.10 3.89
N ILE A 134 0.59 11.38 4.40
CA ILE A 134 0.97 12.75 4.80
C ILE A 134 0.95 13.68 3.59
N MET A 135 1.56 13.27 2.48
CA MET A 135 1.58 14.08 1.25
C MET A 135 0.16 14.28 0.70
N MET A 136 -0.68 13.26 0.76
CA MET A 136 -2.08 13.39 0.36
C MET A 136 -2.83 14.40 1.24
N THR A 137 -2.72 14.32 2.56
CA THR A 137 -3.39 15.26 3.47
C THR A 137 -2.91 16.69 3.27
N LEU A 138 -1.62 16.91 3.06
CA LEU A 138 -1.08 18.22 2.73
C LEU A 138 -1.58 18.73 1.37
N SER A 139 -1.74 17.84 0.40
CA SER A 139 -2.23 18.20 -0.93
C SER A 139 -3.72 18.57 -0.93
N THR A 140 -4.52 18.13 0.05
CA THR A 140 -5.93 18.52 0.16
C THR A 140 -6.09 20.04 0.27
N THR A 141 -5.16 20.71 0.95
CA THR A 141 -5.18 22.19 1.10
C THR A 141 -4.99 22.92 -0.23
N ALA A 142 -4.30 22.30 -1.20
CA ALA A 142 -4.04 22.86 -2.52
C ALA A 142 -5.14 22.56 -3.55
N VAL A 143 -6.05 21.61 -3.25
CA VAL A 143 -7.04 21.09 -4.21
C VAL A 143 -8.47 21.40 -3.74
N HIS A 144 -8.64 22.48 -2.97
CA HIS A 144 -9.95 22.98 -2.61
C HIS A 144 -10.64 23.65 -3.80
N GLY A 145 -11.89 23.31 -4.03
CA GLY A 145 -12.76 23.96 -4.99
C GLY A 145 -14.06 24.43 -4.31
N LYS A 146 -14.70 25.43 -4.92
CA LYS A 146 -16.02 25.87 -4.47
C LYS A 146 -17.08 25.22 -5.36
N GLN A 147 -17.95 24.43 -4.75
CA GLN A 147 -19.12 23.89 -5.43
C GLN A 147 -20.34 24.72 -5.05
N ARG A 148 -21.06 25.17 -6.06
CA ARG A 148 -22.39 25.75 -5.89
C ARG A 148 -23.43 24.66 -5.96
N SER A 149 -24.14 24.43 -4.86
CA SER A 149 -25.32 23.59 -4.83
C SER A 149 -26.56 24.48 -4.78
N ILE A 150 -27.50 24.21 -5.67
CA ILE A 150 -28.81 24.85 -5.69
C ILE A 150 -29.73 23.91 -4.92
N VAL A 151 -30.23 24.39 -3.79
CA VAL A 151 -31.19 23.64 -2.98
C VAL A 151 -32.54 24.32 -3.10
N TYR A 152 -33.54 23.59 -3.55
CA TYR A 152 -34.92 24.02 -3.52
C TYR A 152 -35.50 23.60 -2.18
N SER A 153 -35.83 24.57 -1.32
CA SER A 153 -36.58 24.30 -0.10
C SER A 153 -38.04 24.03 -0.46
N THR A 154 -38.59 22.96 0.09
CA THR A 154 -40.03 22.70 0.08
C THR A 154 -40.61 23.20 1.40
N ASP A 155 -41.38 24.28 1.36
CA ASP A 155 -42.14 24.76 2.50
C ASP A 155 -43.57 24.23 2.44
N TYR A 156 -44.18 24.01 3.60
CA TYR A 156 -45.59 23.62 3.71
C TYR A 156 -46.42 24.87 3.87
N ASP A 157 -47.16 25.22 2.84
CA ASP A 157 -48.10 26.34 2.91
C ASP A 157 -49.35 25.93 3.69
N GLU A 158 -49.43 26.41 4.91
CA GLU A 158 -50.56 26.15 5.84
C GLU A 158 -51.90 26.68 5.30
N SER A 159 -51.85 27.68 4.36
CA SER A 159 -53.03 28.26 3.75
C SER A 159 -53.63 27.42 2.61
N THR A 160 -52.89 26.50 2.03
CA THR A 160 -53.29 25.71 0.86
C THR A 160 -53.45 24.21 1.19
N ASN A 161 -54.02 23.90 2.36
CA ASN A 161 -54.33 22.52 2.77
C ASN A 161 -53.12 21.60 2.82
N ASN A 162 -51.99 22.09 3.35
CA ASN A 162 -50.74 21.35 3.58
C ASN A 162 -50.11 20.77 2.31
N LYS A 163 -50.28 21.42 1.16
CA LYS A 163 -49.59 21.04 -0.08
C LYS A 163 -48.17 21.52 -0.06
N GLN A 164 -47.26 20.65 -0.48
CA GLN A 164 -45.84 21.00 -0.70
C GLN A 164 -45.76 22.03 -1.84
N VAL A 165 -45.26 23.21 -1.52
CA VAL A 165 -44.96 24.26 -2.50
C VAL A 165 -43.44 24.39 -2.57
N CYS A 166 -42.89 24.27 -3.77
CA CYS A 166 -41.48 24.55 -3.98
C CYS A 166 -41.28 26.07 -3.93
N GLU A 167 -40.38 26.53 -3.11
CA GLU A 167 -39.99 27.94 -3.05
C GLU A 167 -39.43 28.37 -4.41
N LYS A 168 -39.86 29.54 -4.88
CA LYS A 168 -39.60 30.01 -6.24
C LYS A 168 -38.16 30.49 -6.44
N ASP A 169 -37.51 30.89 -5.34
CA ASP A 169 -36.11 31.34 -5.35
C ASP A 169 -35.20 30.25 -4.73
N PRO A 170 -34.34 29.60 -5.51
CA PRO A 170 -33.45 28.59 -4.98
C PRO A 170 -32.34 29.20 -4.12
N ASP A 171 -32.14 28.65 -2.95
CA ASP A 171 -30.99 29.01 -2.12
C ASP A 171 -29.70 28.46 -2.73
N ILE A 172 -28.75 29.38 -2.95
CA ILE A 172 -27.44 29.05 -3.48
C ILE A 172 -26.46 28.88 -2.33
N TYR A 173 -26.15 27.63 -2.01
CA TYR A 173 -25.12 27.31 -1.03
C TYR A 173 -23.77 27.09 -1.74
N THR A 174 -22.75 27.76 -1.24
CA THR A 174 -21.38 27.54 -1.68
C THR A 174 -20.66 26.74 -0.62
N SER A 175 -20.35 25.47 -0.92
CA SER A 175 -19.56 24.60 -0.05
C SER A 175 -18.16 24.42 -0.61
N ASP A 176 -17.16 24.38 0.29
CA ASP A 176 -15.81 24.00 -0.08
C ASP A 176 -15.75 22.48 -0.22
N ILE A 177 -15.33 22.01 -1.39
CA ILE A 177 -15.14 20.59 -1.65
C ILE A 177 -13.66 20.32 -1.98
N VAL A 178 -13.20 19.14 -1.59
CA VAL A 178 -11.88 18.66 -1.96
C VAL A 178 -12.02 17.77 -3.19
N HIS A 179 -11.30 18.08 -4.24
CA HIS A 179 -11.27 17.29 -5.48
C HIS A 179 -10.36 16.07 -5.30
N TRP A 180 -10.85 15.04 -4.63
CA TRP A 180 -10.12 13.80 -4.34
C TRP A 180 -9.64 13.08 -5.60
N GLU A 181 -10.39 13.20 -6.70
CA GLU A 181 -10.07 12.63 -8.00
C GLU A 181 -8.72 13.10 -8.58
N ARG A 182 -8.21 14.25 -8.10
CA ARG A 182 -6.94 14.80 -8.56
C ARG A 182 -5.73 14.30 -7.78
N ILE A 183 -5.94 13.78 -6.57
CA ILE A 183 -4.85 13.45 -5.64
C ILE A 183 -4.84 11.98 -5.19
N TRP A 184 -5.91 11.20 -5.46
CA TRP A 184 -6.01 9.79 -5.02
C TRP A 184 -4.86 8.92 -5.54
N TRP A 185 -4.31 9.23 -6.73
CA TRP A 185 -3.19 8.50 -7.32
C TRP A 185 -1.93 8.51 -6.46
N MET A 186 -1.78 9.48 -5.54
CA MET A 186 -0.67 9.56 -4.59
C MET A 186 -0.67 8.38 -3.60
N LEU A 187 -1.84 7.77 -3.37
CA LEU A 187 -1.99 6.61 -2.49
C LEU A 187 -1.75 5.27 -3.20
N VAL A 188 -1.75 5.25 -4.53
CA VAL A 188 -1.58 4.01 -5.32
C VAL A 188 -0.32 3.22 -4.93
N PRO A 189 0.86 3.84 -4.68
CA PRO A 189 2.04 3.08 -4.27
C PRO A 189 2.01 2.62 -2.81
N ASN A 190 0.99 3.00 -2.02
CA ASN A 190 0.88 2.58 -0.63
C ASN A 190 0.30 1.16 -0.52
N PRO A 191 1.05 0.19 0.03
CA PRO A 191 0.58 -1.18 0.09
C PRO A 191 -0.64 -1.39 0.99
N PHE A 192 -0.86 -0.54 2.00
CA PHE A 192 -2.05 -0.60 2.85
C PHE A 192 -3.31 -0.15 2.11
N VAL A 193 -3.19 0.86 1.24
CA VAL A 193 -4.31 1.32 0.41
C VAL A 193 -4.65 0.28 -0.64
N ALA A 194 -3.64 -0.33 -1.27
CA ALA A 194 -3.85 -1.42 -2.22
C ALA A 194 -4.58 -2.63 -1.59
N LEU A 195 -4.37 -2.90 -0.29
CA LEU A 195 -5.14 -3.92 0.43
C LEU A 195 -6.60 -3.50 0.65
N GLY A 196 -6.85 -2.25 1.02
CA GLY A 196 -8.20 -1.76 1.26
C GLY A 196 -9.09 -1.74 0.01
N ASP A 197 -8.52 -1.63 -1.17
CA ASP A 197 -9.24 -1.59 -2.45
C ASP A 197 -9.74 -2.98 -2.91
N VAL A 198 -9.26 -4.07 -2.32
CA VAL A 198 -9.63 -5.46 -2.66
C VAL A 198 -10.83 -5.95 -1.84
N SER A 199 -11.24 -5.25 -0.77
CA SER A 199 -12.34 -5.62 0.14
C SER A 199 -13.75 -5.12 -0.33
#